data_57a8d8ed6a37a5bd63e50e2ab7d08918
#
_entry.id   57a8d8ed6a37a5bd63e50e2ab7d08918
#
_cell.length_a   1.000
_cell.length_b   1.000
_cell.length_c   1.000
_cell.angle_alpha   90.00
_cell.angle_beta   90.00
_cell.angle_gamma   90.00
#
_symmetry.space_group_name_H-M   'P 1'
#
loop_
_entity.id
_entity.type
_entity.pdbx_description
1 polymer ?
#
loop_
_entity_poly.entity_id
_entity_poly.type
_entity_poly.pdbx_seq_one_letter_code
_entity_poly.pdbx_strand_id
1 'polypeptide(L)'
;MTNKKADVGIFGGSGFYSFMEDIEEVSIKTPYGEPSDNLFLGKIGSATVAFLPRHGRKHSIPPHKINYRANLWAMKELGITRIISPCAVGSLQKEITPGDFVVSDQYVDRTRGRIDTFYDGPIATHVSAADPYCPELRELAIRATEESKVKCHKTGTIVVIQGPRFSTKSESKWFTLMGWSTINMTQYPEAHLARELEMCVVNIALATDYDCGLVGDVLPVSHNEVMLVFQKNLDKLRNVLFKLITVIPKERAKCKCNEILKHARFT
;
A
#
# COMPACT_ATOMS: atom_id res chain seq x y z
N MET A 1 18.55 4.68 18.16
CA MET A 1 17.89 3.48 17.62
C MET A 1 16.90 2.98 18.66
N THR A 2 15.70 2.63 18.25
CA THR A 2 14.70 2.06 19.16
C THR A 2 14.98 0.58 19.41
N ASN A 3 14.78 0.10 20.65
CA ASN A 3 14.84 -1.34 20.95
C ASN A 3 13.53 -2.07 20.61
N LYS A 4 12.52 -1.34 20.11
CA LYS A 4 11.22 -1.91 19.78
C LYS A 4 11.28 -2.63 18.44
N LYS A 5 10.52 -3.72 18.34
CA LYS A 5 10.41 -4.55 17.14
C LYS A 5 8.95 -4.80 16.83
N ALA A 6 8.66 -4.99 15.55
CA ALA A 6 7.34 -5.40 15.09
C ALA A 6 7.46 -6.45 13.98
N ASP A 7 6.44 -7.29 13.86
CA ASP A 7 6.40 -8.39 12.89
C ASP A 7 5.90 -7.91 11.52
N VAL A 8 4.92 -6.99 11.52
CA VAL A 8 4.22 -6.52 10.32
C VAL A 8 4.06 -5.00 10.36
N GLY A 9 4.32 -4.34 9.24
CA GLY A 9 4.04 -2.92 9.02
C GLY A 9 2.79 -2.71 8.18
N ILE A 10 1.98 -1.73 8.55
CA ILE A 10 0.79 -1.34 7.82
C ILE A 10 0.83 0.16 7.53
N PHE A 11 0.68 0.53 6.26
CA PHE A 11 0.37 1.90 5.87
C PHE A 11 -1.13 2.04 5.66
N GLY A 12 -1.75 3.09 6.23
CA GLY A 12 -3.18 3.23 6.07
C GLY A 12 -3.70 4.63 6.36
N GLY A 13 -5.00 4.79 6.29
CA GLY A 13 -5.69 6.01 6.69
C GLY A 13 -5.93 6.08 8.21
N SER A 14 -6.26 7.27 8.72
CA SER A 14 -6.65 7.47 10.11
C SER A 14 -7.83 6.57 10.50
N GLY A 15 -7.76 5.95 11.69
CA GLY A 15 -8.80 5.04 12.19
C GLY A 15 -8.49 3.55 12.08
N PHE A 16 -7.43 3.15 11.39
CA PHE A 16 -7.03 1.75 11.34
C PHE A 16 -6.46 1.20 12.65
N TYR A 17 -5.81 2.04 13.46
CA TYR A 17 -5.21 1.62 14.74
C TYR A 17 -6.25 1.29 15.81
N SER A 18 -7.51 1.67 15.64
CA SER A 18 -8.56 1.44 16.64
C SER A 18 -8.94 -0.03 16.90
N PHE A 19 -8.44 -0.97 16.08
CA PHE A 19 -8.67 -2.41 16.28
C PHE A 19 -7.41 -3.16 16.78
N MET A 20 -6.32 -2.44 17.06
CA MET A 20 -5.14 -3.01 17.73
C MET A 20 -5.30 -2.94 19.24
N GLU A 21 -4.75 -3.92 19.94
CA GLU A 21 -4.64 -3.96 21.40
C GLU A 21 -3.29 -3.40 21.86
N ASP A 22 -3.18 -2.96 23.10
CA ASP A 22 -1.94 -2.48 23.74
C ASP A 22 -1.22 -1.40 22.92
N ILE A 23 -1.94 -0.39 22.45
CA ILE A 23 -1.39 0.62 21.52
C ILE A 23 -0.38 1.52 22.22
N GLU A 24 0.81 1.60 21.63
CA GLU A 24 1.87 2.53 22.03
C GLU A 24 2.28 3.41 20.83
N GLU A 25 2.39 4.72 21.08
CA GLU A 25 2.87 5.67 20.07
C GLU A 25 4.40 5.78 20.13
N VAL A 26 5.07 5.66 18.99
CA VAL A 26 6.52 5.65 18.86
C VAL A 26 6.98 6.64 17.81
N SER A 27 7.85 7.57 18.20
CA SER A 27 8.54 8.48 17.27
C SER A 27 9.84 7.84 16.78
N ILE A 28 10.07 7.86 15.48
CA ILE A 28 11.28 7.32 14.86
C ILE A 28 11.91 8.40 13.98
N LYS A 29 13.15 8.76 14.31
CA LYS A 29 13.97 9.63 13.45
C LYS A 29 14.60 8.83 12.32
N THR A 30 14.60 9.38 11.12
CA THR A 30 15.20 8.73 9.95
C THR A 30 16.23 9.65 9.26
N PRO A 31 17.20 9.08 8.53
CA PRO A 31 18.14 9.88 7.74
C PRO A 31 17.49 10.61 6.57
N TYR A 32 16.21 10.31 6.29
CA TYR A 32 15.42 10.89 5.20
C TYR A 32 14.42 11.95 5.69
N GLY A 33 14.57 12.41 6.94
CA GLY A 33 13.64 13.33 7.58
C GLY A 33 12.53 12.63 8.36
N GLU A 34 11.49 13.38 8.70
CA GLU A 34 10.39 12.88 9.52
C GLU A 34 9.43 12.00 8.69
N PRO A 35 8.95 10.87 9.23
CA PRO A 35 7.81 10.13 8.69
C PRO A 35 6.53 10.99 8.67
N SER A 36 5.50 10.52 8.00
CA SER A 36 4.21 11.21 7.91
C SER A 36 3.53 11.45 9.26
N ASP A 37 3.80 10.60 10.24
CA ASP A 37 3.34 10.69 11.63
C ASP A 37 4.22 9.80 12.52
N ASN A 38 3.97 9.80 13.83
CA ASN A 38 4.46 8.75 14.71
C ASN A 38 3.87 7.40 14.32
N LEU A 39 4.58 6.32 14.62
CA LEU A 39 4.08 4.96 14.42
C LEU A 39 3.27 4.52 15.64
N PHE A 40 2.23 3.76 15.40
CA PHE A 40 1.44 3.12 16.44
C PHE A 40 1.79 1.63 16.47
N LEU A 41 2.40 1.21 17.57
CA LEU A 41 2.67 -0.21 17.84
C LEU A 41 1.53 -0.81 18.62
N GLY A 42 1.08 -1.99 18.26
CA GLY A 42 0.02 -2.69 18.96
C GLY A 42 0.01 -4.17 18.60
N LYS A 43 -0.95 -4.92 19.14
CA LYS A 43 -1.10 -6.34 18.87
C LYS A 43 -2.33 -6.64 18.05
N ILE A 44 -2.21 -7.63 17.18
CA ILE A 44 -3.31 -8.27 16.48
C ILE A 44 -3.07 -9.78 16.58
N GLY A 45 -3.84 -10.45 17.42
CA GLY A 45 -3.53 -11.83 17.80
C GLY A 45 -2.16 -11.94 18.45
N SER A 46 -1.30 -12.82 17.96
CA SER A 46 0.08 -12.97 18.47
C SER A 46 1.10 -12.05 17.76
N ALA A 47 0.72 -11.33 16.74
CA ALA A 47 1.62 -10.48 15.96
C ALA A 47 1.71 -9.07 16.55
N THR A 48 2.93 -8.54 16.64
CA THR A 48 3.18 -7.11 16.90
C THR A 48 3.12 -6.35 15.58
N VAL A 49 2.23 -5.37 15.51
CA VAL A 49 1.98 -4.59 14.29
C VAL A 49 2.42 -3.15 14.49
N ALA A 50 3.11 -2.60 13.52
CA ALA A 50 3.37 -1.16 13.44
C ALA A 50 2.46 -0.55 12.37
N PHE A 51 1.66 0.41 12.76
CA PHE A 51 0.79 1.17 11.88
C PHE A 51 1.32 2.59 11.70
N LEU A 52 1.34 3.07 10.45
CA LEU A 52 1.70 4.46 10.12
C LEU A 52 0.59 5.10 9.29
N PRO A 53 -0.04 6.20 9.79
CA PRO A 53 -0.97 7.00 8.98
C PRO A 53 -0.23 7.66 7.82
N ARG A 54 -0.38 7.12 6.59
CA ARG A 54 0.37 7.55 5.40
C ARG A 54 0.21 9.05 5.11
N HIS A 55 -0.97 9.59 5.34
CA HIS A 55 -1.30 11.00 5.12
C HIS A 55 -1.25 11.86 6.41
N GLY A 56 -0.66 11.31 7.50
CA GLY A 56 -0.78 11.85 8.84
C GLY A 56 -2.15 11.58 9.45
N ARG A 57 -2.25 11.59 10.78
CA ARG A 57 -3.51 11.28 11.52
C ARG A 57 -4.66 12.24 11.21
N LYS A 58 -4.35 13.47 10.79
CA LYS A 58 -5.33 14.49 10.38
C LYS A 58 -5.58 14.52 8.87
N HIS A 59 -5.04 13.56 8.12
CA HIS A 59 -5.11 13.51 6.65
C HIS A 59 -4.65 14.82 5.98
N SER A 60 -3.60 15.43 6.52
CA SER A 60 -3.10 16.75 6.09
C SER A 60 -2.00 16.70 5.03
N ILE A 61 -1.43 15.52 4.77
CA ILE A 61 -0.32 15.36 3.82
C ILE A 61 -0.85 14.84 2.49
N PRO A 62 -0.84 15.64 1.42
CA PRO A 62 -1.28 15.17 0.11
C PRO A 62 -0.30 14.15 -0.49
N PRO A 63 -0.75 13.27 -1.41
CA PRO A 63 0.03 12.11 -1.90
C PRO A 63 1.44 12.45 -2.40
N HIS A 64 1.59 13.57 -3.10
CA HIS A 64 2.86 14.01 -3.68
C HIS A 64 3.83 14.66 -2.67
N LYS A 65 3.38 14.87 -1.43
CA LYS A 65 4.19 15.45 -0.32
C LYS A 65 4.54 14.42 0.75
N ILE A 66 4.05 13.19 0.63
CA ILE A 66 4.40 12.11 1.56
C ILE A 66 5.90 11.83 1.47
N ASN A 67 6.56 11.77 2.62
CA ASN A 67 7.94 11.33 2.73
C ASN A 67 8.02 9.79 2.74
N TYR A 68 7.84 9.17 1.57
CA TYR A 68 7.82 7.72 1.43
C TYR A 68 9.11 7.06 1.91
N ARG A 69 10.29 7.69 1.68
CA ARG A 69 11.57 7.15 2.17
C ARG A 69 11.60 7.09 3.68
N ALA A 70 11.22 8.17 4.36
CA ALA A 70 11.18 8.20 5.82
C ALA A 70 10.18 7.17 6.37
N ASN A 71 9.00 7.04 5.75
CA ASN A 71 7.98 6.08 6.16
C ASN A 71 8.49 4.64 6.11
N LEU A 72 9.09 4.23 4.99
CA LEU A 72 9.63 2.86 4.82
C LEU A 72 10.84 2.63 5.72
N TRP A 73 11.71 3.64 5.87
CA TRP A 73 12.87 3.54 6.76
C TRP A 73 12.47 3.37 8.23
N ALA A 74 11.45 4.10 8.68
CA ALA A 74 10.92 3.95 10.03
C ALA A 74 10.39 2.53 10.30
N MET A 75 9.75 1.90 9.31
CA MET A 75 9.37 0.48 9.38
C MET A 75 10.60 -0.43 9.48
N LYS A 76 11.67 -0.14 8.71
CA LYS A 76 12.93 -0.89 8.76
C LYS A 76 13.61 -0.82 10.13
N GLU A 77 13.62 0.33 10.78
CA GLU A 77 14.18 0.52 12.13
C GLU A 77 13.49 -0.38 13.17
N LEU A 78 12.21 -0.68 12.98
CA LEU A 78 11.46 -1.63 13.82
C LEU A 78 11.72 -3.10 13.44
N GLY A 79 12.62 -3.38 12.50
CA GLY A 79 12.93 -4.73 12.02
C GLY A 79 11.85 -5.36 11.15
N ILE A 80 10.89 -4.56 10.68
CA ILE A 80 9.79 -5.05 9.84
C ILE A 80 10.32 -5.47 8.48
N THR A 81 9.87 -6.62 8.04
CA THR A 81 10.17 -7.18 6.72
C THR A 81 8.90 -7.47 5.90
N ARG A 82 7.72 -7.28 6.47
CA ARG A 82 6.40 -7.57 5.89
C ARG A 82 5.56 -6.29 5.91
N ILE A 83 5.20 -5.77 4.75
CA ILE A 83 4.40 -4.55 4.61
C ILE A 83 3.05 -4.89 3.97
N ILE A 84 1.98 -4.46 4.62
CA ILE A 84 0.63 -4.44 4.06
C ILE A 84 0.29 -2.99 3.74
N SER A 85 -0.07 -2.73 2.50
CA SER A 85 -0.37 -1.40 1.98
C SER A 85 -1.81 -1.32 1.46
N PRO A 86 -2.82 -1.26 2.33
CA PRO A 86 -4.19 -1.05 1.88
C PRO A 86 -4.37 0.39 1.36
N CYS A 87 -5.26 0.53 0.38
CA CYS A 87 -5.61 1.84 -0.18
C CYS A 87 -7.03 1.84 -0.78
N ALA A 88 -7.63 3.02 -0.84
CA ALA A 88 -8.78 3.28 -1.69
C ALA A 88 -8.32 3.45 -3.14
N VAL A 89 -9.12 2.99 -4.08
CA VAL A 89 -8.85 3.09 -5.52
C VAL A 89 -10.12 3.42 -6.29
N GLY A 90 -9.97 4.16 -7.38
CA GLY A 90 -10.98 4.22 -8.44
C GLY A 90 -10.86 2.98 -9.32
N SER A 91 -11.98 2.43 -9.73
CA SER A 91 -12.04 1.36 -10.73
C SER A 91 -11.93 1.94 -12.15
N LEU A 92 -11.18 1.25 -13.00
CA LEU A 92 -11.07 1.54 -14.42
C LEU A 92 -11.73 0.44 -15.27
N GLN A 93 -12.30 -0.58 -14.62
CA GLN A 93 -12.90 -1.73 -15.28
C GLN A 93 -14.31 -1.98 -14.76
N LYS A 94 -15.22 -2.32 -15.66
CA LYS A 94 -16.64 -2.52 -15.34
C LYS A 94 -16.89 -3.65 -14.35
N GLU A 95 -16.04 -4.65 -14.36
CA GLU A 95 -16.14 -5.85 -13.51
C GLU A 95 -15.74 -5.59 -12.05
N ILE A 96 -14.95 -4.54 -11.81
CA ILE A 96 -14.49 -4.14 -10.48
C ILE A 96 -15.44 -3.07 -9.95
N THR A 97 -16.41 -3.48 -9.16
CA THR A 97 -17.44 -2.58 -8.65
C THR A 97 -17.06 -1.93 -7.32
N PRO A 98 -17.56 -0.73 -6.99
CA PRO A 98 -17.35 -0.14 -5.68
C PRO A 98 -17.75 -1.08 -4.54
N GLY A 99 -16.83 -1.31 -3.60
CA GLY A 99 -16.93 -2.31 -2.54
C GLY A 99 -16.17 -3.62 -2.81
N ASP A 100 -15.70 -3.84 -4.04
CA ASP A 100 -14.84 -4.97 -4.37
C ASP A 100 -13.40 -4.73 -3.87
N PHE A 101 -12.70 -5.83 -3.62
CA PHE A 101 -11.28 -5.82 -3.27
C PHE A 101 -10.44 -6.29 -4.45
N VAL A 102 -9.26 -5.68 -4.62
CA VAL A 102 -8.26 -6.08 -5.62
C VAL A 102 -6.93 -6.32 -4.91
N VAL A 103 -6.36 -7.52 -5.07
CA VAL A 103 -5.00 -7.80 -4.62
C VAL A 103 -4.07 -7.56 -5.81
N SER A 104 -3.54 -6.34 -5.91
CA SER A 104 -2.73 -5.91 -7.05
C SER A 104 -1.50 -6.78 -7.25
N ASP A 105 -1.15 -7.06 -8.50
CA ASP A 105 0.07 -7.79 -8.88
C ASP A 105 1.05 -6.91 -9.67
N GLN A 106 0.56 -5.81 -10.24
CA GLN A 106 1.37 -4.86 -10.99
C GLN A 106 1.01 -3.42 -10.68
N TYR A 107 1.94 -2.49 -10.93
CA TYR A 107 1.66 -1.08 -10.98
C TYR A 107 2.23 -0.43 -12.25
N VAL A 108 1.65 0.70 -12.63
CA VAL A 108 2.18 1.61 -13.63
C VAL A 108 2.38 2.98 -13.00
N ASP A 109 3.60 3.49 -13.03
CA ASP A 109 3.90 4.83 -12.52
C ASP A 109 3.55 5.91 -13.54
N ARG A 110 2.67 6.82 -13.13
CA ARG A 110 2.34 8.07 -13.83
C ARG A 110 2.55 9.29 -12.92
N THR A 111 3.39 9.13 -11.90
CA THR A 111 3.81 10.23 -11.03
C THR A 111 4.97 11.03 -11.67
N ARG A 112 5.41 12.09 -11.00
CA ARG A 112 6.54 12.92 -11.44
C ARG A 112 7.19 13.61 -10.27
N GLY A 113 8.53 13.71 -10.30
CA GLY A 113 9.31 14.46 -9.32
C GLY A 113 9.21 13.92 -7.91
N ARG A 114 8.81 12.67 -7.70
CA ARG A 114 8.89 12.00 -6.41
C ARG A 114 10.29 11.48 -6.17
N ILE A 115 10.73 11.52 -4.93
CA ILE A 115 11.96 10.84 -4.53
C ILE A 115 11.60 9.36 -4.34
N ASP A 116 12.10 8.52 -5.22
CA ASP A 116 11.64 7.14 -5.40
C ASP A 116 12.73 6.08 -5.28
N THR A 117 13.92 6.46 -4.76
CA THR A 117 15.01 5.51 -4.51
C THR A 117 15.77 5.85 -3.23
N PHE A 118 16.34 4.83 -2.59
CA PHE A 118 17.35 4.95 -1.52
C PHE A 118 18.78 4.99 -2.05
N TYR A 119 18.99 4.79 -3.36
CA TYR A 119 20.31 4.59 -3.98
C TYR A 119 20.67 5.75 -4.91
N ASP A 120 20.85 6.96 -4.32
CA ASP A 120 21.23 8.18 -5.04
C ASP A 120 22.75 8.27 -5.36
N GLY A 121 23.47 7.15 -5.31
CA GLY A 121 24.93 7.06 -5.52
C GLY A 121 25.70 6.74 -4.22
N PRO A 122 27.05 6.65 -4.28
CA PRO A 122 27.89 6.67 -5.49
C PRO A 122 27.83 5.39 -6.33
N ILE A 123 27.20 4.31 -5.83
CA ILE A 123 27.09 3.03 -6.53
C ILE A 123 25.69 2.94 -7.16
N ALA A 124 25.64 2.83 -8.49
CA ALA A 124 24.40 2.58 -9.21
C ALA A 124 23.80 1.23 -8.78
N THR A 125 22.53 1.25 -8.40
CA THR A 125 21.80 0.06 -7.93
C THR A 125 20.51 -0.07 -8.74
N HIS A 126 20.37 -1.16 -9.49
CA HIS A 126 19.22 -1.42 -10.37
C HIS A 126 18.36 -2.55 -9.82
N VAL A 127 17.37 -2.20 -9.03
CA VAL A 127 16.45 -3.18 -8.43
C VAL A 127 15.38 -3.57 -9.47
N SER A 128 15.18 -4.87 -9.69
CA SER A 128 14.14 -5.35 -10.58
C SER A 128 12.75 -5.01 -10.06
N ALA A 129 11.93 -4.40 -10.91
CA ALA A 129 10.54 -4.06 -10.65
C ALA A 129 9.54 -4.94 -11.42
N ALA A 130 10.02 -6.04 -12.05
CA ALA A 130 9.16 -6.95 -12.84
C ALA A 130 8.02 -7.53 -12.00
N ASP A 131 8.32 -7.92 -10.75
CA ASP A 131 7.33 -8.44 -9.79
C ASP A 131 7.33 -7.52 -8.55
N PRO A 132 6.57 -6.41 -8.58
CA PRO A 132 6.66 -5.39 -7.53
C PRO A 132 6.08 -5.83 -6.19
N TYR A 133 5.15 -6.78 -6.18
CA TYR A 133 4.49 -7.28 -4.98
C TYR A 133 4.95 -8.69 -4.63
N CYS A 134 5.05 -8.98 -3.32
CA CYS A 134 5.50 -10.27 -2.82
C CYS A 134 4.49 -11.38 -3.15
N PRO A 135 4.89 -12.46 -3.87
CA PRO A 135 3.96 -13.52 -4.24
C PRO A 135 3.41 -14.26 -3.00
N GLU A 136 4.21 -14.47 -1.96
CA GLU A 136 3.79 -15.10 -0.72
C GLU A 136 2.72 -14.28 0.01
N LEU A 137 2.94 -12.96 0.19
CA LEU A 137 1.95 -12.11 0.84
C LEU A 137 0.69 -11.94 -0.01
N ARG A 138 0.80 -11.91 -1.33
CA ARG A 138 -0.36 -11.85 -2.23
C ARG A 138 -1.24 -13.10 -2.09
N GLU A 139 -0.64 -14.29 -2.07
CA GLU A 139 -1.37 -15.54 -1.87
C GLU A 139 -2.14 -15.52 -0.54
N LEU A 140 -1.49 -15.10 0.55
CA LEU A 140 -2.12 -14.99 1.87
C LEU A 140 -3.22 -13.93 1.89
N ALA A 141 -3.02 -12.78 1.23
CA ALA A 141 -4.03 -11.72 1.15
C ALA A 141 -5.27 -12.17 0.36
N ILE A 142 -5.10 -12.89 -0.74
CA ILE A 142 -6.19 -13.45 -1.53
C ILE A 142 -7.02 -14.41 -0.66
N ARG A 143 -6.37 -15.34 0.05
CA ARG A 143 -7.06 -16.27 0.95
C ARG A 143 -7.81 -15.54 2.06
N ALA A 144 -7.18 -14.59 2.72
CA ALA A 144 -7.82 -13.80 3.79
C ALA A 144 -9.04 -13.03 3.27
N THR A 145 -9.01 -12.56 2.02
CA THR A 145 -10.13 -11.87 1.38
C THR A 145 -11.28 -12.84 1.07
N GLU A 146 -10.97 -14.01 0.51
CA GLU A 146 -11.95 -15.07 0.24
C GLU A 146 -12.62 -15.56 1.53
N GLU A 147 -11.85 -15.85 2.57
CA GLU A 147 -12.35 -16.25 3.89
C GLU A 147 -13.20 -15.17 4.57
N SER A 148 -12.99 -13.92 4.22
CA SER A 148 -13.80 -12.79 4.69
C SER A 148 -15.11 -12.64 3.91
N LYS A 149 -15.35 -13.50 2.91
CA LYS A 149 -16.56 -13.52 2.07
C LYS A 149 -16.80 -12.17 1.37
N VAL A 150 -15.74 -11.50 0.97
CA VAL A 150 -15.80 -10.28 0.15
C VAL A 150 -15.38 -10.60 -1.27
N LYS A 151 -15.96 -9.89 -2.24
CA LYS A 151 -15.59 -10.08 -3.65
C LYS A 151 -14.15 -9.61 -3.86
N CYS A 152 -13.30 -10.51 -4.37
CA CYS A 152 -11.87 -10.30 -4.55
C CYS A 152 -11.45 -10.54 -5.99
N HIS A 153 -10.80 -9.55 -6.58
CA HIS A 153 -10.06 -9.71 -7.83
C HIS A 153 -8.61 -10.05 -7.47
N LYS A 154 -8.17 -11.26 -7.85
CA LYS A 154 -6.88 -11.85 -7.44
C LYS A 154 -5.67 -11.21 -8.11
N THR A 155 -5.89 -10.46 -9.18
CA THR A 155 -4.88 -9.72 -9.97
C THR A 155 -5.44 -8.38 -10.36
N GLY A 156 -4.55 -7.43 -10.65
CA GLY A 156 -4.94 -6.15 -11.19
C GLY A 156 -3.76 -5.18 -11.25
N THR A 157 -3.59 -4.53 -12.40
CA THR A 157 -2.61 -3.46 -12.55
C THR A 157 -3.19 -2.16 -12.01
N ILE A 158 -2.48 -1.55 -11.07
CA ILE A 158 -2.84 -0.26 -10.50
C ILE A 158 -2.02 0.86 -11.14
N VAL A 159 -2.67 1.80 -11.80
CA VAL A 159 -1.99 3.01 -12.26
C VAL A 159 -1.91 4.02 -11.12
N VAL A 160 -0.72 4.58 -10.93
CA VAL A 160 -0.46 5.55 -9.85
C VAL A 160 -0.25 6.93 -10.43
N ILE A 161 -1.19 7.84 -10.17
CA ILE A 161 -1.10 9.24 -10.62
C ILE A 161 -0.52 10.15 -9.53
N GLN A 162 -0.08 11.33 -9.93
CA GLN A 162 0.56 12.27 -9.02
C GLN A 162 -0.33 12.71 -7.85
N GLY A 163 -1.61 12.96 -8.11
CA GLY A 163 -2.46 13.66 -7.14
C GLY A 163 -1.99 15.12 -6.86
N PRO A 164 -2.68 15.89 -6.01
CA PRO A 164 -3.93 15.52 -5.33
C PRO A 164 -5.18 15.58 -6.23
N ARG A 165 -5.08 16.11 -7.47
CA ARG A 165 -6.19 16.09 -8.40
C ARG A 165 -6.52 14.66 -8.85
N PHE A 166 -7.78 14.40 -9.09
CA PHE A 166 -8.22 13.21 -9.81
C PHE A 166 -7.89 13.29 -11.31
N SER A 167 -8.11 12.20 -12.03
CA SER A 167 -7.89 12.12 -13.46
C SER A 167 -8.80 13.07 -14.25
N THR A 168 -8.34 13.51 -15.40
CA THR A 168 -9.23 14.03 -16.42
C THR A 168 -9.95 12.87 -17.11
N LYS A 169 -11.09 13.15 -17.78
CA LYS A 169 -11.80 12.13 -18.57
C LYS A 169 -10.91 11.50 -19.65
N SER A 170 -10.01 12.28 -20.25
CA SER A 170 -9.09 11.77 -21.27
C SER A 170 -8.01 10.85 -20.69
N GLU A 171 -7.46 11.18 -19.51
CA GLU A 171 -6.52 10.32 -18.78
C GLU A 171 -7.22 9.01 -18.38
N SER A 172 -8.40 9.08 -17.77
CA SER A 172 -9.16 7.90 -17.33
C SER A 172 -9.52 7.01 -18.52
N LYS A 173 -9.98 7.57 -19.63
CA LYS A 173 -10.24 6.84 -20.87
C LYS A 173 -8.99 6.12 -21.39
N TRP A 174 -7.85 6.81 -21.39
CA TRP A 174 -6.58 6.21 -21.78
C TRP A 174 -6.22 5.02 -20.88
N PHE A 175 -6.29 5.19 -19.56
CA PHE A 175 -5.98 4.13 -18.59
C PHE A 175 -6.90 2.91 -18.76
N THR A 176 -8.19 3.14 -18.97
CA THR A 176 -9.18 2.09 -19.25
C THR A 176 -8.84 1.34 -20.54
N LEU A 177 -8.47 2.05 -21.61
CA LEU A 177 -8.10 1.44 -22.90
C LEU A 177 -6.82 0.61 -22.82
N MET A 178 -5.90 0.96 -21.89
CA MET A 178 -4.69 0.14 -21.62
C MET A 178 -5.00 -1.14 -20.85
N GLY A 179 -6.25 -1.35 -20.41
CA GLY A 179 -6.66 -2.51 -19.65
C GLY A 179 -6.21 -2.49 -18.19
N TRP A 180 -5.77 -1.33 -17.66
CA TRP A 180 -5.41 -1.23 -16.25
C TRP A 180 -6.65 -1.32 -15.36
N SER A 181 -6.48 -1.94 -14.20
CA SER A 181 -7.61 -2.35 -13.36
C SER A 181 -8.12 -1.25 -12.45
N THR A 182 -7.19 -0.55 -11.81
CA THR A 182 -7.52 0.45 -10.78
C THR A 182 -6.57 1.64 -10.84
N ILE A 183 -6.95 2.73 -10.17
CA ILE A 183 -6.17 3.96 -10.08
C ILE A 183 -6.04 4.42 -8.64
N ASN A 184 -4.84 4.86 -8.25
CA ASN A 184 -4.60 5.52 -6.97
C ASN A 184 -3.48 6.57 -7.05
N MET A 185 -2.99 7.02 -5.88
CA MET A 185 -1.99 8.07 -5.80
C MET A 185 -0.78 7.72 -4.92
N THR A 186 -0.69 6.50 -4.35
CA THR A 186 0.28 6.21 -3.28
C THR A 186 1.09 4.93 -3.46
N GLN A 187 0.65 3.96 -4.28
CA GLN A 187 1.37 2.69 -4.44
C GLN A 187 2.77 2.85 -5.06
N TYR A 188 2.99 3.92 -5.81
CA TYR A 188 4.33 4.33 -6.19
C TYR A 188 4.65 5.69 -5.54
N PRO A 189 5.82 5.86 -4.93
CA PRO A 189 6.95 4.94 -4.87
C PRO A 189 6.92 3.95 -3.68
N GLU A 190 5.83 3.86 -2.91
CA GLU A 190 5.76 3.06 -1.67
C GLU A 190 6.16 1.59 -1.91
N ALA A 191 5.57 0.93 -2.90
CA ALA A 191 5.89 -0.46 -3.21
C ALA A 191 7.33 -0.63 -3.72
N HIS A 192 7.82 0.29 -4.56
CA HIS A 192 9.18 0.26 -5.08
C HIS A 192 10.22 0.43 -3.97
N LEU A 193 10.05 1.44 -3.11
CA LEU A 193 10.95 1.68 -1.98
C LEU A 193 10.95 0.52 -0.97
N ALA A 194 9.80 -0.14 -0.74
CA ALA A 194 9.76 -1.34 0.08
C ALA A 194 10.63 -2.46 -0.52
N ARG A 195 10.61 -2.62 -1.84
CA ARG A 195 11.46 -3.59 -2.56
C ARG A 195 12.93 -3.27 -2.42
N GLU A 196 13.33 -2.00 -2.55
CA GLU A 196 14.73 -1.57 -2.35
C GLU A 196 15.25 -1.84 -0.93
N LEU A 197 14.36 -1.89 0.07
CA LEU A 197 14.69 -2.30 1.44
C LEU A 197 14.56 -3.81 1.68
N GLU A 198 14.40 -4.62 0.62
CA GLU A 198 14.23 -6.07 0.69
C GLU A 198 13.02 -6.49 1.54
N MET A 199 11.99 -5.65 1.61
CA MET A 199 10.73 -5.95 2.28
C MET A 199 9.76 -6.65 1.34
N CYS A 200 8.98 -7.58 1.90
CA CYS A 200 7.79 -8.08 1.24
C CYS A 200 6.70 -7.02 1.30
N VAL A 201 6.06 -6.71 0.21
CA VAL A 201 4.93 -5.78 0.17
C VAL A 201 3.74 -6.41 -0.54
N VAL A 202 2.54 -6.16 -0.01
CA VAL A 202 1.27 -6.50 -0.66
C VAL A 202 0.34 -5.29 -0.63
N ASN A 203 -0.32 -5.05 -1.75
CA ASN A 203 -1.41 -4.08 -1.83
C ASN A 203 -2.76 -4.79 -1.75
N ILE A 204 -3.65 -4.25 -0.93
CA ILE A 204 -5.06 -4.63 -0.86
C ILE A 204 -5.87 -3.37 -1.17
N ALA A 205 -6.31 -3.26 -2.40
CA ALA A 205 -7.07 -2.12 -2.87
C ALA A 205 -8.57 -2.33 -2.64
N LEU A 206 -9.24 -1.33 -2.10
CA LEU A 206 -10.69 -1.27 -2.00
C LEU A 206 -11.22 -0.31 -3.07
N ALA A 207 -11.97 -0.81 -4.04
CA ALA A 207 -12.63 0.02 -5.03
C ALA A 207 -13.71 0.89 -4.37
N THR A 208 -13.61 2.19 -4.49
CA THR A 208 -14.55 3.15 -3.89
C THR A 208 -15.44 3.85 -4.91
N ASP A 209 -15.00 3.91 -6.16
CA ASP A 209 -15.64 4.67 -7.24
C ASP A 209 -15.19 4.15 -8.62
N TYR A 210 -15.70 4.79 -9.67
CA TYR A 210 -15.31 4.55 -11.06
C TYR A 210 -14.51 5.72 -11.66
N ASP A 211 -13.56 6.27 -10.91
CA ASP A 211 -12.70 7.40 -11.32
C ASP A 211 -13.52 8.56 -11.93
N CYS A 212 -13.36 8.83 -13.21
CA CYS A 212 -14.11 9.89 -13.89
C CYS A 212 -15.55 9.51 -14.29
N GLY A 213 -16.08 8.36 -13.84
CA GLY A 213 -17.41 7.89 -14.24
C GLY A 213 -17.47 7.42 -15.70
N LEU A 214 -16.38 6.97 -16.30
CA LEU A 214 -16.37 6.44 -17.68
C LEU A 214 -16.87 5.01 -17.78
N VAL A 215 -17.03 4.34 -16.64
CA VAL A 215 -17.52 2.97 -16.54
C VAL A 215 -18.96 3.00 -16.04
N GLY A 216 -19.91 2.68 -16.93
CA GLY A 216 -21.35 2.77 -16.62
C GLY A 216 -21.89 4.20 -16.58
N ASP A 217 -23.14 4.35 -16.13
CA ASP A 217 -23.84 5.65 -16.02
C ASP A 217 -23.66 6.25 -14.60
N VAL A 218 -22.40 6.43 -14.19
CA VAL A 218 -22.08 7.01 -12.88
C VAL A 218 -21.41 8.38 -13.02
N LEU A 219 -21.61 9.22 -12.00
CA LEU A 219 -20.96 10.52 -11.95
C LEU A 219 -19.46 10.38 -11.69
N PRO A 220 -18.66 11.39 -12.10
CA PRO A 220 -17.24 11.45 -11.73
C PRO A 220 -17.06 11.43 -10.22
N VAL A 221 -15.96 10.79 -9.76
CA VAL A 221 -15.62 10.65 -8.36
C VAL A 221 -15.57 11.99 -7.61
N SER A 222 -16.09 11.99 -6.41
CA SER A 222 -15.90 13.06 -5.43
C SER A 222 -15.25 12.51 -4.15
N HIS A 223 -14.51 13.36 -3.43
CA HIS A 223 -13.90 12.97 -2.16
C HIS A 223 -14.92 12.43 -1.15
N ASN A 224 -16.10 13.03 -1.09
CA ASN A 224 -17.17 12.62 -0.17
C ASN A 224 -17.67 11.20 -0.48
N GLU A 225 -17.89 10.88 -1.76
CA GLU A 225 -18.32 9.53 -2.18
C GLU A 225 -17.26 8.48 -1.86
N VAL A 226 -15.98 8.76 -2.14
CA VAL A 226 -14.85 7.90 -1.76
C VAL A 226 -14.91 7.59 -0.26
N MET A 227 -15.06 8.62 0.57
CA MET A 227 -15.11 8.46 2.03
C MET A 227 -16.31 7.66 2.50
N LEU A 228 -17.49 7.87 1.93
CA LEU A 228 -18.71 7.12 2.27
C LEU A 228 -18.57 5.64 1.94
N VAL A 229 -18.10 5.30 0.73
CA VAL A 229 -17.89 3.89 0.35
C VAL A 229 -16.79 3.25 1.17
N PHE A 230 -15.70 3.99 1.44
CA PHE A 230 -14.61 3.51 2.28
C PHE A 230 -15.10 3.18 3.70
N GLN A 231 -15.80 4.11 4.35
CA GLN A 231 -16.35 3.89 5.70
C GLN A 231 -17.33 2.72 5.75
N LYS A 232 -18.21 2.59 4.76
CA LYS A 232 -19.17 1.47 4.65
C LYS A 232 -18.47 0.11 4.57
N ASN A 233 -17.25 0.05 4.04
CA ASN A 233 -16.49 -1.18 3.87
C ASN A 233 -15.32 -1.32 4.85
N LEU A 234 -15.16 -0.40 5.79
CA LEU A 234 -14.03 -0.37 6.73
C LEU A 234 -13.97 -1.65 7.59
N ASP A 235 -15.10 -2.14 8.06
CA ASP A 235 -15.14 -3.37 8.87
C ASP A 235 -14.80 -4.62 8.06
N LYS A 236 -15.17 -4.66 6.78
CA LYS A 236 -14.74 -5.73 5.89
C LYS A 236 -13.22 -5.71 5.70
N LEU A 237 -12.65 -4.51 5.47
CA LEU A 237 -11.21 -4.36 5.32
C LEU A 237 -10.47 -4.72 6.61
N ARG A 238 -10.96 -4.30 7.78
CA ARG A 238 -10.42 -4.70 9.09
C ARG A 238 -10.40 -6.22 9.26
N ASN A 239 -11.50 -6.89 8.93
CA ASN A 239 -11.59 -8.35 9.01
C ASN A 239 -10.59 -9.04 8.07
N VAL A 240 -10.43 -8.56 6.83
CA VAL A 240 -9.42 -9.06 5.89
C VAL A 240 -8.01 -8.88 6.47
N LEU A 241 -7.69 -7.70 7.00
CA LEU A 241 -6.38 -7.42 7.59
C LEU A 241 -6.12 -8.28 8.82
N PHE A 242 -7.11 -8.43 9.70
CA PHE A 242 -6.98 -9.29 10.88
C PHE A 242 -6.63 -10.73 10.47
N LYS A 243 -7.38 -11.33 9.55
CA LYS A 243 -7.12 -12.68 9.06
C LYS A 243 -5.75 -12.79 8.38
N LEU A 244 -5.39 -11.81 7.54
CA LEU A 244 -4.08 -11.80 6.89
C LEU A 244 -2.95 -11.77 7.91
N ILE A 245 -3.00 -10.84 8.87
CA ILE A 245 -1.93 -10.64 9.86
C ILE A 245 -1.71 -11.89 10.71
N THR A 246 -2.78 -12.56 11.11
CA THR A 246 -2.69 -13.75 11.97
C THR A 246 -2.10 -14.97 11.27
N VAL A 247 -2.04 -14.99 9.94
CA VAL A 247 -1.47 -16.10 9.14
C VAL A 247 -0.14 -15.78 8.49
N ILE A 248 0.37 -14.54 8.60
CA ILE A 248 1.70 -14.18 8.07
C ILE A 248 2.77 -14.95 8.85
N PRO A 249 3.60 -15.79 8.18
CA PRO A 249 4.68 -16.50 8.86
C PRO A 249 5.76 -15.50 9.29
N LYS A 250 6.40 -15.77 10.43
CA LYS A 250 7.51 -14.95 10.93
C LYS A 250 8.69 -14.96 9.95
N GLU A 251 8.99 -16.14 9.39
CA GLU A 251 10.06 -16.30 8.40
C GLU A 251 9.51 -16.32 6.97
N ARG A 252 10.34 -15.88 6.03
CA ARG A 252 10.03 -15.94 4.60
C ARG A 252 10.32 -17.33 4.09
N ALA A 253 9.31 -18.01 3.56
CA ALA A 253 9.45 -19.39 3.10
C ALA A 253 9.28 -19.53 1.58
N LYS A 254 8.46 -18.68 0.94
CA LYS A 254 8.03 -18.85 -0.44
C LYS A 254 8.32 -17.64 -1.34
N CYS A 255 9.16 -16.72 -0.89
CA CYS A 255 9.53 -15.55 -1.70
C CYS A 255 11.04 -15.28 -1.62
N LYS A 256 11.55 -14.54 -2.62
CA LYS A 256 12.95 -14.10 -2.71
C LYS A 256 13.10 -12.59 -2.49
N CYS A 257 12.17 -11.96 -1.75
CA CYS A 257 12.21 -10.52 -1.54
C CYS A 257 13.47 -10.04 -0.79
N ASN A 258 14.11 -10.89 0.00
CA ASN A 258 15.36 -10.63 0.70
C ASN A 258 16.63 -10.84 -0.14
N GLU A 259 16.50 -11.19 -1.40
CA GLU A 259 17.62 -11.41 -2.32
C GLU A 259 17.64 -10.42 -3.49
N ILE A 260 16.75 -9.44 -3.47
CA ILE A 260 16.55 -8.57 -4.63
C ILE A 260 17.76 -7.69 -4.92
N LEU A 261 18.58 -7.40 -3.91
CA LEU A 261 19.81 -6.64 -4.03
C LEU A 261 21.02 -7.48 -4.44
N LYS A 262 20.92 -8.81 -4.41
CA LYS A 262 22.05 -9.74 -4.62
C LYS A 262 22.75 -9.53 -5.96
N HIS A 263 22.02 -9.10 -7.00
CA HIS A 263 22.54 -8.85 -8.33
C HIS A 263 22.17 -7.46 -8.86
N ALA A 264 21.84 -6.54 -7.96
CA ALA A 264 21.38 -5.19 -8.32
C ALA A 264 22.51 -4.17 -8.50
N ARG A 265 23.75 -4.52 -8.14
CA ARG A 265 24.91 -3.62 -8.17
C ARG A 265 26.00 -4.17 -9.08
N PHE A 266 26.67 -3.23 -9.77
CA PHE A 266 27.95 -3.53 -10.39
C PHE A 266 29.02 -3.53 -9.29
N THR A 267 29.65 -4.66 -9.09
CA THR A 267 30.80 -4.86 -8.18
C THR A 267 32.09 -4.55 -8.92
#